data_bffd354f82dff653c5b2ebc72d57d4ff
#
_entry.id   bffd354f82dff653c5b2ebc72d57d4ff
#
_cell.length_a   1.000
_cell.length_b   1.000
_cell.length_c   1.000
_cell.angle_alpha   90.00
_cell.angle_beta   90.00
_cell.angle_gamma   90.00
#
_symmetry.space_group_name_H-M   'P 1'
#
loop_
_entity.id
_entity.type
_entity.pdbx_description
1 polymer ?
#
loop_
_entity_poly.entity_id
_entity_poly.type
_entity_poly.pdbx_seq_one_letter_code
_entity_poly.pdbx_strand_id
1 'polypeptide(L)'
;KRDYQTAGVLRAMLLEAGSTNHDRVLVMETNMDDCTGEAMGFVMEELLEAGALDVFYTPIYMKKHRPAYQLSVICAPEKRQTMEELIFRHTTSIGLRVSEMQRTKLSRKIISLETPWGMADVKMCQYRNEIYYYPESDSILQLAKDNHISFTEMYHEVKEYAAKNHTVL
;
A
#
# COMPACT_ATOMS: atom_id res chain seq x y z
N LYS A 1 23.02 49.71 20.92
CA LYS A 1 22.68 48.60 21.87
C LYS A 1 21.54 49.11 22.74
N ARG A 2 20.37 48.52 22.67
CA ARG A 2 19.28 48.80 23.61
C ARG A 2 19.41 47.79 24.76
N ASP A 3 19.67 48.28 25.94
CA ASP A 3 19.62 47.49 27.16
C ASP A 3 18.16 47.40 27.62
N TYR A 4 17.62 46.17 27.61
CA TYR A 4 16.32 45.89 28.20
C TYR A 4 16.51 45.49 29.66
N GLN A 5 15.76 46.13 30.55
CA GLN A 5 15.83 45.87 32.03
C GLN A 5 15.23 44.51 32.45
N THR A 6 14.69 43.75 31.52
CA THR A 6 14.17 42.39 31.76
C THR A 6 14.88 41.41 30.85
N ALA A 7 15.36 40.31 31.41
CA ALA A 7 15.94 39.23 30.64
C ALA A 7 14.89 38.66 29.69
N GLY A 8 15.13 38.74 28.39
CA GLY A 8 14.31 38.12 27.38
C GLY A 8 14.50 36.61 27.46
N VAL A 9 13.49 35.87 27.91
CA VAL A 9 13.50 34.39 27.91
C VAL A 9 12.76 33.93 26.67
N LEU A 10 13.46 33.27 25.75
CA LEU A 10 12.87 32.51 24.65
C LEU A 10 12.52 31.11 25.15
N ARG A 11 11.24 30.80 25.28
CA ARG A 11 10.76 29.45 25.59
C ARG A 11 10.41 28.74 24.28
N ALA A 12 11.27 27.83 23.85
CA ALA A 12 10.95 26.91 22.77
C ALA A 12 10.30 25.64 23.36
N MET A 13 9.08 25.35 22.97
CA MET A 13 8.44 24.06 23.26
C MET A 13 8.52 23.18 22.01
N LEU A 14 9.21 22.05 22.12
CA LEU A 14 9.08 20.95 21.16
C LEU A 14 7.81 20.19 21.55
N LEU A 15 6.79 20.28 20.72
CA LEU A 15 5.60 19.44 20.85
C LEU A 15 5.79 18.28 19.87
N GLU A 16 5.90 17.05 20.39
CA GLU A 16 5.63 15.86 19.57
C GLU A 16 4.14 15.89 19.22
N ALA A 17 3.84 16.08 17.94
CA ALA A 17 2.50 15.86 17.46
C ALA A 17 2.20 14.37 17.67
N GLY A 18 1.22 14.07 18.53
CA GLY A 18 0.75 12.71 18.72
C GLY A 18 0.46 12.11 17.33
N SER A 19 0.89 10.87 17.10
CA SER A 19 0.78 10.20 15.81
C SER A 19 -0.68 10.16 15.37
N THR A 20 -1.08 11.16 14.58
CA THR A 20 -2.26 10.98 13.73
C THR A 20 -1.92 9.83 12.80
N ASN A 21 -2.83 8.88 12.64
CA ASN A 21 -2.66 7.67 11.80
C ASN A 21 -2.56 8.03 10.30
N HIS A 22 -2.02 9.22 9.99
CA HIS A 22 -1.78 9.75 8.67
C HIS A 22 -0.31 9.58 8.34
N ASP A 23 -0.01 8.74 7.37
CA ASP A 23 1.32 8.71 6.78
C ASP A 23 1.32 9.47 5.44
N ARG A 24 2.51 9.92 5.05
CA ARG A 24 2.71 10.56 3.75
C ARG A 24 3.23 9.54 2.76
N VAL A 25 2.68 9.61 1.56
CA VAL A 25 3.12 8.80 0.42
C VAL A 25 3.33 9.70 -0.78
N LEU A 26 4.17 9.27 -1.68
CA LEU A 26 4.28 9.85 -3.02
C LEU A 26 3.46 9.01 -3.99
N VAL A 27 2.72 9.70 -4.85
CA VAL A 27 2.11 9.13 -6.04
C VAL A 27 2.90 9.66 -7.24
N MET A 28 3.55 8.74 -7.95
CA MET A 28 4.39 9.00 -9.10
C MET A 28 3.69 8.48 -10.34
N GLU A 29 3.51 9.32 -11.35
CA GLU A 29 2.73 8.97 -12.54
C GLU A 29 3.47 9.32 -13.82
N THR A 30 3.43 8.41 -14.79
CA THR A 30 3.91 8.67 -16.15
C THR A 30 2.99 8.01 -17.18
N ASN A 31 2.91 8.61 -18.37
CA ASN A 31 2.09 8.12 -19.46
C ASN A 31 2.98 7.61 -20.59
N MET A 32 2.68 6.43 -21.13
CA MET A 32 3.49 5.75 -22.14
C MET A 32 2.58 5.22 -23.25
N ASP A 33 2.89 5.58 -24.51
CA ASP A 33 2.17 5.12 -25.71
C ASP A 33 2.99 4.18 -26.60
N ASP A 34 4.20 3.83 -26.17
CA ASP A 34 5.18 3.06 -26.94
C ASP A 34 5.95 2.00 -26.10
N CYS A 35 5.48 1.70 -24.87
CA CYS A 35 6.08 0.68 -24.02
C CYS A 35 5.40 -0.67 -24.24
N THR A 36 6.18 -1.76 -24.35
CA THR A 36 5.63 -3.12 -24.53
C THR A 36 5.01 -3.68 -23.26
N GLY A 37 4.06 -4.61 -23.40
CA GLY A 37 3.43 -5.27 -22.24
C GLY A 37 4.42 -6.03 -21.39
N GLU A 38 5.44 -6.67 -21.99
CA GLU A 38 6.50 -7.39 -21.28
C GLU A 38 7.36 -6.43 -20.44
N ALA A 39 7.74 -5.27 -20.99
CA ALA A 39 8.48 -4.26 -20.24
C ALA A 39 7.65 -3.68 -19.09
N MET A 40 6.34 -3.46 -19.31
CA MET A 40 5.43 -3.02 -18.26
C MET A 40 5.28 -4.06 -17.15
N GLY A 41 5.19 -5.36 -17.48
CA GLY A 41 5.15 -6.45 -16.50
C GLY A 41 6.44 -6.48 -15.67
N PHE A 42 7.59 -6.47 -16.35
CA PHE A 42 8.90 -6.48 -15.70
C PHE A 42 9.10 -5.30 -14.74
N VAL A 43 8.81 -4.07 -15.16
CA VAL A 43 9.01 -2.90 -14.29
C VAL A 43 8.05 -2.89 -13.10
N MET A 44 6.85 -3.44 -13.24
CA MET A 44 5.93 -3.59 -12.11
C MET A 44 6.53 -4.48 -11.01
N GLU A 45 7.11 -5.62 -11.38
CA GLU A 45 7.76 -6.53 -10.44
C GLU A 45 8.96 -5.86 -9.77
N GLU A 46 9.86 -5.24 -10.54
CA GLU A 46 11.03 -4.51 -10.03
C GLU A 46 10.64 -3.38 -9.04
N LEU A 47 9.59 -2.63 -9.35
CA LEU A 47 9.12 -1.56 -8.47
C LEU A 47 8.56 -2.10 -7.15
N LEU A 48 7.80 -3.20 -7.19
CA LEU A 48 7.28 -3.84 -5.98
C LEU A 48 8.40 -4.44 -5.14
N GLU A 49 9.38 -5.10 -5.74
CA GLU A 49 10.56 -5.65 -5.06
C GLU A 49 11.43 -4.56 -4.43
N ALA A 50 11.56 -3.40 -5.10
CA ALA A 50 12.27 -2.24 -4.57
C ALA A 50 11.54 -1.54 -3.42
N GLY A 51 10.31 -1.96 -3.11
CA GLY A 51 9.51 -1.50 -1.99
C GLY A 51 8.50 -0.41 -2.33
N ALA A 52 7.98 -0.38 -3.56
CA ALA A 52 6.76 0.34 -3.84
C ALA A 52 5.61 -0.21 -2.96
N LEU A 53 4.74 0.66 -2.51
CA LEU A 53 3.58 0.28 -1.70
C LEU A 53 2.44 -0.24 -2.57
N ASP A 54 2.37 0.26 -3.81
CA ASP A 54 1.44 -0.18 -4.83
C ASP A 54 1.93 0.25 -6.21
N VAL A 55 1.63 -0.55 -7.25
CA VAL A 55 1.95 -0.27 -8.64
C VAL A 55 0.79 -0.74 -9.50
N PHE A 56 0.28 0.13 -10.37
CA PHE A 56 -0.81 -0.23 -11.26
C PHE A 56 -0.79 0.55 -12.57
N TYR A 57 -1.45 0.00 -13.58
CA TYR A 57 -1.63 0.63 -14.89
C TYR A 57 -3.08 1.02 -15.12
N THR A 58 -3.28 2.23 -15.64
CA THR A 58 -4.58 2.70 -16.11
C THR A 58 -4.54 2.87 -17.61
N PRO A 59 -5.42 2.20 -18.39
CA PRO A 59 -5.57 2.45 -19.83
C PRO A 59 -6.03 3.88 -20.07
N ILE A 60 -5.35 4.58 -20.97
CA ILE A 60 -5.65 5.96 -21.35
C ILE A 60 -5.56 6.16 -22.86
N TYR A 61 -6.06 7.28 -23.35
CA TYR A 61 -5.79 7.76 -24.70
C TYR A 61 -4.96 9.04 -24.63
N MET A 62 -3.87 9.08 -25.37
CA MET A 62 -2.98 10.23 -25.47
C MET A 62 -3.29 11.06 -26.73
N LYS A 63 -2.55 12.17 -26.93
CA LYS A 63 -2.61 12.99 -28.14
C LYS A 63 -2.51 12.12 -29.40
N LYS A 64 -3.13 12.55 -30.51
CA LYS A 64 -3.21 11.80 -31.77
C LYS A 64 -3.99 10.49 -31.66
N HIS A 65 -4.90 10.39 -30.65
CA HIS A 65 -5.76 9.22 -30.42
C HIS A 65 -5.01 7.90 -30.19
N ARG A 66 -3.80 7.95 -29.61
CA ARG A 66 -3.00 6.76 -29.34
C ARG A 66 -3.45 6.07 -28.07
N PRO A 67 -3.79 4.77 -28.12
CA PRO A 67 -3.93 3.96 -26.92
C PRO A 67 -2.61 3.98 -26.12
N ALA A 68 -2.71 4.09 -24.81
CA ALA A 68 -1.56 4.23 -23.94
C ALA A 68 -1.87 3.72 -22.53
N TYR A 69 -0.86 3.68 -21.68
CA TYR A 69 -1.01 3.36 -20.27
C TYR A 69 -0.40 4.46 -19.41
N GLN A 70 -1.10 4.79 -18.34
CA GLN A 70 -0.54 5.54 -17.24
C GLN A 70 -0.02 4.54 -16.21
N LEU A 71 1.27 4.56 -15.93
CA LEU A 71 1.87 3.91 -14.78
C LEU A 71 1.69 4.80 -13.57
N SER A 72 1.15 4.23 -12.49
CA SER A 72 1.06 4.87 -11.18
C SER A 72 1.81 4.03 -10.15
N VAL A 73 2.70 4.69 -9.40
CA VAL A 73 3.51 4.08 -8.35
C VAL A 73 3.26 4.81 -7.05
N ILE A 74 2.89 4.09 -6.00
CA ILE A 74 2.76 4.63 -4.65
C ILE A 74 3.96 4.17 -3.84
N CYS A 75 4.69 5.09 -3.25
CA CYS A 75 5.86 4.76 -2.44
C CYS A 75 6.02 5.69 -1.22
N ALA A 76 6.86 5.27 -0.28
CA ALA A 76 7.31 6.15 0.79
C ALA A 76 8.24 7.26 0.21
N PRO A 77 8.24 8.48 0.78
CA PRO A 77 9.06 9.59 0.26
C PRO A 77 10.54 9.23 0.09
N GLU A 78 11.08 8.41 0.98
CA GLU A 78 12.49 7.97 0.98
C GLU A 78 12.84 7.07 -0.20
N LYS A 79 11.84 6.45 -0.84
CA LYS A 79 12.00 5.56 -1.99
C LYS A 79 11.92 6.29 -3.34
N ARG A 80 11.65 7.58 -3.35
CA ARG A 80 11.44 8.38 -4.55
C ARG A 80 12.51 8.13 -5.61
N GLN A 81 13.78 8.34 -5.26
CA GLN A 81 14.88 8.24 -6.22
C GLN A 81 14.99 6.83 -6.82
N THR A 82 14.84 5.80 -6.00
CA THR A 82 14.87 4.40 -6.47
C THR A 82 13.74 4.12 -7.48
N MET A 83 12.53 4.63 -7.21
CA MET A 83 11.41 4.46 -8.13
C MET A 83 11.63 5.22 -9.45
N GLU A 84 12.14 6.46 -9.39
CA GLU A 84 12.49 7.25 -10.58
C GLU A 84 13.51 6.52 -11.46
N GLU A 85 14.57 5.98 -10.86
CA GLU A 85 15.64 5.25 -11.57
C GLU A 85 15.09 4.00 -12.27
N LEU A 86 14.24 3.22 -11.61
CA LEU A 86 13.63 2.02 -12.19
C LEU A 86 12.68 2.38 -13.34
N ILE A 87 11.83 3.39 -13.17
CA ILE A 87 10.92 3.84 -14.21
C ILE A 87 11.69 4.28 -15.46
N PHE A 88 12.69 5.15 -15.32
CA PHE A 88 13.45 5.65 -16.47
C PHE A 88 14.34 4.60 -17.11
N ARG A 89 14.82 3.62 -16.34
CA ARG A 89 15.65 2.54 -16.87
C ARG A 89 14.87 1.51 -17.68
N HIS A 90 13.66 1.18 -17.24
CA HIS A 90 12.92 0.02 -17.74
C HIS A 90 11.67 0.37 -18.54
N THR A 91 11.40 1.66 -18.75
CA THR A 91 10.28 2.11 -19.58
C THR A 91 10.73 3.12 -20.64
N THR A 92 9.83 3.48 -21.53
CA THR A 92 10.02 4.56 -22.52
C THR A 92 9.72 5.95 -21.96
N SER A 93 9.42 6.06 -20.67
CA SER A 93 9.09 7.33 -20.02
C SER A 93 10.28 8.30 -20.06
N ILE A 94 10.00 9.55 -20.45
CA ILE A 94 10.98 10.65 -20.45
C ILE A 94 10.70 11.68 -19.35
N GLY A 95 9.69 11.44 -18.53
CA GLY A 95 9.32 12.34 -17.42
C GLY A 95 8.13 11.79 -16.64
N LEU A 96 8.06 12.17 -15.38
CA LEU A 96 6.98 11.78 -14.49
C LEU A 96 6.49 12.94 -13.62
N ARG A 97 5.28 12.81 -13.12
CA ARG A 97 4.66 13.72 -12.16
C ARG A 97 4.76 13.09 -10.78
N VAL A 98 5.04 13.88 -9.76
CA VAL A 98 5.09 13.44 -8.37
C VAL A 98 4.16 14.30 -7.55
N SER A 99 3.25 13.66 -6.82
CA SER A 99 2.35 14.31 -5.88
C SER A 99 2.55 13.71 -4.48
N GLU A 100 2.66 14.55 -3.47
CA GLU A 100 2.66 14.12 -2.08
C GLU A 100 1.21 14.03 -1.59
N MET A 101 0.84 12.89 -1.01
CA MET A 101 -0.50 12.65 -0.48
C MET A 101 -0.45 12.15 0.96
N GLN A 102 -1.46 12.54 1.72
CA GLN A 102 -1.72 11.97 3.04
C GLN A 102 -2.56 10.71 2.88
N ARG A 103 -2.20 9.67 3.61
CA ARG A 103 -2.91 8.39 3.63
C ARG A 103 -3.38 8.07 5.04
N THR A 104 -4.66 7.72 5.18
CA THR A 104 -5.19 7.14 6.41
C THR A 104 -5.16 5.62 6.32
N LYS A 105 -4.60 4.96 7.32
CA LYS A 105 -4.57 3.49 7.43
C LYS A 105 -5.35 3.05 8.66
N LEU A 106 -6.09 1.96 8.52
CA LEU A 106 -6.61 1.27 9.69
C LEU A 106 -5.44 0.58 10.43
N SER A 107 -5.52 0.52 11.75
CA SER A 107 -4.65 -0.37 12.50
C SER A 107 -4.91 -1.80 12.03
N ARG A 108 -3.82 -2.55 11.78
CA ARG A 108 -3.93 -3.91 11.26
C ARG A 108 -2.85 -4.80 11.84
N LYS A 109 -3.20 -6.06 12.04
CA LYS A 109 -2.25 -7.13 12.37
C LYS A 109 -2.65 -8.40 11.61
N ILE A 110 -1.68 -9.25 11.31
CA ILE A 110 -1.91 -10.60 10.82
C ILE A 110 -1.96 -11.51 12.03
N ILE A 111 -2.97 -12.36 12.09
CA ILE A 111 -3.15 -13.39 13.11
C ILE A 111 -3.24 -14.74 12.41
N SER A 112 -2.60 -15.76 12.97
CA SER A 112 -2.75 -17.15 12.51
C SER A 112 -3.79 -17.82 13.39
N LEU A 113 -4.84 -18.36 12.76
CA LEU A 113 -5.94 -19.03 13.43
C LEU A 113 -5.95 -20.52 13.09
N GLU A 114 -6.12 -21.33 14.11
CA GLU A 114 -6.44 -22.75 13.91
C GLU A 114 -7.93 -22.86 13.59
N THR A 115 -8.24 -23.35 12.39
CA THR A 115 -9.61 -23.52 11.89
C THR A 115 -9.91 -25.00 11.67
N PRO A 116 -11.19 -25.39 11.48
CA PRO A 116 -11.54 -26.77 11.14
C PRO A 116 -10.90 -27.29 9.84
N TRP A 117 -10.42 -26.38 8.97
CA TRP A 117 -9.79 -26.71 7.69
C TRP A 117 -8.27 -26.65 7.74
N GLY A 118 -7.68 -26.22 8.86
CA GLY A 118 -6.23 -26.04 9.05
C GLY A 118 -5.88 -24.61 9.50
N MET A 119 -4.58 -24.31 9.50
CA MET A 119 -4.07 -22.99 9.89
C MET A 119 -4.38 -21.97 8.81
N ALA A 120 -5.00 -20.85 9.18
CA ALA A 120 -5.33 -19.74 8.29
C ALA A 120 -4.73 -18.44 8.81
N ASP A 121 -4.03 -17.73 7.94
CA ASP A 121 -3.60 -16.36 8.23
C ASP A 121 -4.73 -15.38 7.87
N VAL A 122 -5.05 -14.51 8.83
CA VAL A 122 -6.14 -13.56 8.71
C VAL A 122 -5.65 -12.17 9.08
N LYS A 123 -5.82 -11.22 8.19
CA LYS A 123 -5.59 -9.80 8.46
C LYS A 123 -6.76 -9.25 9.26
N MET A 124 -6.49 -8.85 10.47
CA MET A 124 -7.44 -8.18 11.35
C MET A 124 -7.23 -6.68 11.25
N CYS A 125 -8.28 -5.94 10.89
CA CYS A 125 -8.27 -4.49 10.85
C CYS A 125 -9.25 -3.92 11.85
N GLN A 126 -8.91 -2.78 12.46
CA GLN A 126 -9.79 -2.09 13.40
C GLN A 126 -10.13 -0.69 12.92
N TYR A 127 -11.40 -0.35 12.94
CA TYR A 127 -11.91 1.00 12.74
C TYR A 127 -12.86 1.36 13.85
N ARG A 128 -12.48 2.33 14.68
CA ARG A 128 -13.21 2.67 15.91
C ARG A 128 -13.40 1.43 16.81
N ASN A 129 -14.63 1.03 17.07
CA ASN A 129 -14.99 -0.13 17.90
C ASN A 129 -15.31 -1.39 17.06
N GLU A 130 -15.14 -1.32 15.73
CA GLU A 130 -15.43 -2.43 14.84
C GLU A 130 -14.15 -3.11 14.38
N ILE A 131 -14.20 -4.45 14.31
CA ILE A 131 -13.11 -5.30 13.84
C ILE A 131 -13.53 -6.01 12.57
N TYR A 132 -12.65 -5.96 11.59
CA TYR A 132 -12.85 -6.60 10.29
C TYR A 132 -11.79 -7.67 10.07
N TYR A 133 -12.20 -8.81 9.55
CA TYR A 133 -11.36 -9.95 9.27
C TYR A 133 -11.26 -10.18 7.76
N TYR A 134 -10.03 -10.26 7.26
CA TYR A 134 -9.71 -10.50 5.85
C TYR A 134 -8.74 -11.67 5.77
N PRO A 135 -9.21 -12.87 5.42
CA PRO A 135 -8.32 -14.03 5.20
C PRO A 135 -7.26 -13.71 4.15
N GLU A 136 -6.01 -14.09 4.40
CA GLU A 136 -4.90 -13.90 3.46
C GLU A 136 -5.00 -14.89 2.31
N SER A 137 -4.87 -14.39 1.07
CA SER A 137 -5.12 -15.16 -0.14
C SER A 137 -4.28 -16.41 -0.25
N ASP A 138 -3.00 -16.35 0.11
CA ASP A 138 -2.08 -17.50 -0.02
C ASP A 138 -2.48 -18.65 0.90
N SER A 139 -2.85 -18.34 2.15
CA SER A 139 -3.32 -19.36 3.08
C SER A 139 -4.65 -19.95 2.64
N ILE A 140 -5.57 -19.14 2.12
CA ILE A 140 -6.87 -19.60 1.61
C ILE A 140 -6.71 -20.47 0.36
N LEU A 141 -5.80 -20.10 -0.55
CA LEU A 141 -5.49 -20.93 -1.74
C LEU A 141 -5.00 -22.32 -1.35
N GLN A 142 -4.14 -22.42 -0.34
CA GLN A 142 -3.65 -23.69 0.15
C GLN A 142 -4.76 -24.50 0.80
N LEU A 143 -5.51 -23.91 1.73
CA LEU A 143 -6.63 -24.57 2.42
C LEU A 143 -7.72 -25.04 1.45
N ALA A 144 -8.04 -24.24 0.44
CA ALA A 144 -9.04 -24.60 -0.59
C ALA A 144 -8.62 -25.85 -1.36
N LYS A 145 -7.33 -25.95 -1.75
CA LYS A 145 -6.79 -27.13 -2.43
C LYS A 145 -6.79 -28.37 -1.54
N ASP A 146 -6.34 -28.23 -0.30
CA ASP A 146 -6.17 -29.35 0.64
C ASP A 146 -7.52 -29.94 1.06
N ASN A 147 -8.56 -29.13 1.13
CA ASN A 147 -9.90 -29.54 1.53
C ASN A 147 -10.87 -29.75 0.36
N HIS A 148 -10.43 -29.59 -0.90
CA HIS A 148 -11.27 -29.73 -2.11
C HIS A 148 -12.51 -28.83 -2.10
N ILE A 149 -12.37 -27.61 -1.55
CA ILE A 149 -13.41 -26.60 -1.47
C ILE A 149 -13.02 -25.45 -2.42
N SER A 150 -13.99 -24.70 -2.95
CA SER A 150 -13.69 -23.55 -3.80
C SER A 150 -13.00 -22.44 -3.00
N PHE A 151 -12.15 -21.62 -3.66
CA PHE A 151 -11.50 -20.48 -3.02
C PHE A 151 -12.51 -19.54 -2.34
N THR A 152 -13.60 -19.21 -3.04
CA THR A 152 -14.63 -18.28 -2.55
C THR A 152 -15.32 -18.83 -1.30
N GLU A 153 -15.66 -20.11 -1.29
CA GLU A 153 -16.29 -20.78 -0.17
C GLU A 153 -15.32 -20.84 1.03
N MET A 154 -14.08 -21.30 0.82
CA MET A 154 -13.07 -21.35 1.87
C MET A 154 -12.80 -19.96 2.46
N TYR A 155 -12.72 -18.91 1.62
CA TYR A 155 -12.55 -17.54 2.07
C TYR A 155 -13.70 -17.12 2.99
N HIS A 156 -14.93 -17.43 2.61
CA HIS A 156 -16.13 -17.10 3.38
C HIS A 156 -16.16 -17.82 4.74
N GLU A 157 -15.92 -19.12 4.73
CA GLU A 157 -15.88 -19.95 5.94
C GLU A 157 -14.83 -19.47 6.95
N VAL A 158 -13.59 -19.24 6.49
CA VAL A 158 -12.52 -18.74 7.36
C VAL A 158 -12.83 -17.35 7.88
N LYS A 159 -13.40 -16.48 7.07
CA LYS A 159 -13.80 -15.13 7.48
C LYS A 159 -14.85 -15.17 8.58
N GLU A 160 -15.91 -15.98 8.41
CA GLU A 160 -16.95 -16.15 9.42
C GLU A 160 -16.40 -16.80 10.69
N TYR A 161 -15.56 -17.81 10.54
CA TYR A 161 -14.91 -18.49 11.67
C TYR A 161 -14.10 -17.49 12.51
N ALA A 162 -13.30 -16.65 11.88
CA ALA A 162 -12.51 -15.61 12.52
C ALA A 162 -13.41 -14.61 13.29
N ALA A 163 -14.49 -14.17 12.67
CA ALA A 163 -15.41 -13.23 13.29
C ALA A 163 -16.15 -13.81 14.51
N LYS A 164 -16.44 -15.11 14.51
CA LYS A 164 -17.16 -15.78 15.62
C LYS A 164 -16.24 -16.19 16.77
N ASN A 165 -15.00 -16.58 16.48
CA ASN A 165 -14.12 -17.24 17.45
C ASN A 165 -12.93 -16.42 17.90
N HIS A 166 -12.64 -15.29 17.25
CA HIS A 166 -11.58 -14.39 17.66
C HIS A 166 -12.18 -13.10 18.22
N THR A 167 -12.55 -13.13 19.50
CA THR A 167 -12.92 -11.91 20.23
C THR A 167 -11.64 -11.34 20.84
N VAL A 168 -11.27 -10.12 20.43
CA VAL A 168 -10.19 -9.39 21.12
C VAL A 168 -10.73 -8.94 22.47
N LEU A 169 -10.19 -9.50 23.53
CA LEU A 169 -10.38 -9.00 24.91
C LEU A 169 -9.60 -7.69 25.11
#